data_a1c847e481d2750c3a9ddc91179c3394
#
_entry.id   a1c847e481d2750c3a9ddc91179c3394
#
_cell.length_a   1.000
_cell.length_b   1.000
_cell.length_c   1.000
_cell.angle_alpha   90.00
_cell.angle_beta   90.00
_cell.angle_gamma   90.00
#
_symmetry.space_group_name_H-M   'P 1'
#
loop_
_entity.id
_entity.type
_entity.pdbx_description
1 polymer ?
#
loop_
_entity_poly.entity_id
_entity_poly.type
_entity_poly.pdbx_seq_one_letter_code
_entity_poly.pdbx_strand_id
1 'polypeptide(L)'
;MWVRTGVARDGKILAMHFRTALDGGAYGSYGPASTLYTGALQTTTYKIPAYRFEGVRVFTNKAPCGPKRGHGTPQPRFALELHLDKIAQEIGLDPVELRRRNYVTPHTRTVNSLRITSCGIAEVTDRVVQASRFAQRTRRPGHGMGFAVSSYMCGAGLPIYWNKMPHSECVLQVSRGGVTLFCGATDIGQGSNSVLATVAAEELGLWPTDIRLVTGDTGFAPVDLGSYSSRVTFMAGNAALMAARRMRAILVGVAAEQMGCTPSEVEVGDGKIGELAFEEAAVLAQERFGVLSTHGTYTPPPNLGGSFRGAGVGPSPSYSYSAAVVDLDVDPGSGEIQLNKVWLAHDIGRSINSLAVRGQVEGGVYMGLGEVLMEAQAYRHGLHRQPSMLDYKVPTFLEMPDVETILVETLDPEGPYGAKEVGQGPLLPVIPAVASAVHDALGVWVDEVPVTPDKIMRALDDLARGGEGRFGPKNFPDVAYPTMDKVAPPDAAPTAL
;
A
#
# COMPACT_ATOMS: atom_id res chain seq x y z
N MET A 1 19.65 7.25 3.98
CA MET A 1 18.67 8.35 4.15
C MET A 1 19.06 9.20 5.33
N TRP A 2 18.68 10.45 5.33
CA TRP A 2 18.92 11.39 6.42
C TRP A 2 17.65 12.22 6.65
N VAL A 3 17.21 12.32 7.91
CA VAL A 3 15.99 13.03 8.29
C VAL A 3 16.28 14.01 9.41
N ARG A 4 15.76 15.23 9.30
CA ARG A 4 15.77 16.22 10.36
C ARG A 4 14.38 16.81 10.51
N THR A 5 13.87 16.83 11.73
CA THR A 5 12.50 17.28 12.00
C THR A 5 12.48 18.32 13.10
N GLY A 6 11.82 19.44 12.87
CA GLY A 6 11.46 20.41 13.91
C GLY A 6 10.15 19.99 14.55
N VAL A 7 10.16 19.75 15.86
CA VAL A 7 8.99 19.33 16.62
C VAL A 7 8.77 20.29 17.80
N ALA A 8 7.53 20.69 18.02
CA ALA A 8 7.15 21.46 19.19
C ALA A 8 7.17 20.59 20.45
N ARG A 9 7.24 21.18 21.63
CA ARG A 9 7.27 20.46 22.92
C ARG A 9 6.04 19.56 23.13
N ASP A 10 4.91 19.91 22.51
CA ASP A 10 3.69 19.10 22.54
C ASP A 10 3.70 17.94 21.53
N GLY A 11 4.79 17.73 20.81
CA GLY A 11 4.96 16.64 19.83
C GLY A 11 4.46 16.96 18.41
N LYS A 12 3.96 18.18 18.13
CA LYS A 12 3.55 18.53 16.77
C LYS A 12 4.75 18.76 15.85
N ILE A 13 4.74 18.13 14.68
CA ILE A 13 5.71 18.37 13.62
C ILE A 13 5.48 19.76 13.03
N LEU A 14 6.54 20.57 13.00
CA LEU A 14 6.55 21.92 12.44
C LEU A 14 7.18 21.95 11.06
N ALA A 15 8.27 21.22 10.88
CA ALA A 15 9.00 21.13 9.62
C ALA A 15 9.78 19.83 9.52
N MET A 16 10.03 19.37 8.29
CA MET A 16 10.86 18.21 8.03
C MET A 16 11.77 18.44 6.81
N HIS A 17 13.02 18.06 6.97
CA HIS A 17 14.00 17.96 5.88
C HIS A 17 14.40 16.51 5.70
N PHE A 18 14.07 15.93 4.54
CA PHE A 18 14.31 14.54 4.19
C PHE A 18 15.28 14.48 3.01
N ARG A 19 16.38 13.74 3.15
CA ARG A 19 17.38 13.54 2.10
C ARG A 19 17.54 12.06 1.81
N THR A 20 17.60 11.71 0.53
CA THR A 20 17.85 10.34 0.09
C THR A 20 18.87 10.28 -1.03
N ALA A 21 19.75 9.30 -0.97
CA ALA A 21 20.61 8.90 -2.06
C ALA A 21 20.31 7.42 -2.37
N LEU A 22 19.86 7.15 -3.60
CA LEU A 22 19.52 5.83 -4.08
C LEU A 22 20.68 5.30 -4.93
N ASP A 23 21.23 4.15 -4.54
CA ASP A 23 22.13 3.36 -5.40
C ASP A 23 21.29 2.69 -6.50
N GLY A 24 21.35 3.26 -7.68
CA GLY A 24 20.50 2.86 -8.79
C GLY A 24 21.05 1.73 -9.64
N GLY A 25 22.30 1.32 -9.43
CA GLY A 25 22.97 0.39 -10.35
C GLY A 25 23.18 0.98 -11.74
N ALA A 26 23.39 0.12 -12.71
CA ALA A 26 23.45 0.49 -14.12
C ALA A 26 22.05 0.68 -14.71
N TYR A 27 21.94 1.51 -15.76
CA TYR A 27 20.69 1.77 -16.49
C TYR A 27 19.58 2.46 -15.67
N GLY A 28 18.50 2.85 -16.36
CA GLY A 28 17.38 3.60 -15.78
C GLY A 28 16.47 2.78 -14.88
N SER A 29 15.87 1.74 -15.43
CA SER A 29 14.82 0.97 -14.75
C SER A 29 13.77 1.89 -14.08
N TYR A 30 13.16 1.45 -12.98
CA TYR A 30 12.19 2.23 -12.20
C TYR A 30 12.80 3.13 -11.13
N GLY A 31 14.13 3.25 -11.07
CA GLY A 31 14.83 4.01 -10.04
C GLY A 31 14.39 5.47 -9.89
N PRO A 32 14.13 6.24 -10.97
CA PRO A 32 13.60 7.60 -10.83
C PRO A 32 12.27 7.66 -10.08
N ALA A 33 11.31 6.79 -10.41
CA ALA A 33 10.02 6.72 -9.71
C ALA A 33 10.20 6.35 -8.24
N SER A 34 11.09 5.40 -7.90
CA SER A 34 11.39 5.04 -6.51
C SER A 34 11.87 6.25 -5.70
N THR A 35 12.76 7.06 -6.27
CA THR A 35 13.27 8.27 -5.62
C THR A 35 12.15 9.28 -5.35
N LEU A 36 11.25 9.48 -6.31
CA LEU A 36 10.12 10.41 -6.18
C LEU A 36 9.09 9.94 -5.13
N TYR A 37 8.75 8.64 -5.12
CA TYR A 37 7.86 8.07 -4.10
C TYR A 37 8.42 8.22 -2.69
N THR A 38 9.73 8.09 -2.53
CA THR A 38 10.40 8.29 -1.24
C THR A 38 10.06 9.65 -0.61
N GLY A 39 10.04 10.70 -1.41
CA GLY A 39 9.68 12.04 -0.93
C GLY A 39 8.17 12.26 -0.79
N ALA A 40 7.41 11.85 -1.80
CA ALA A 40 5.99 12.21 -1.90
C ALA A 40 5.13 11.52 -0.83
N LEU A 41 5.31 10.21 -0.61
CA LEU A 41 4.38 9.41 0.20
C LEU A 41 4.56 9.55 1.72
N GLN A 42 5.60 10.26 2.21
CA GLN A 42 5.70 10.53 3.64
C GLN A 42 4.61 11.49 4.13
N THR A 43 4.21 12.40 3.26
CA THR A 43 3.19 13.42 3.55
C THR A 43 1.76 12.88 3.55
N THR A 44 1.54 11.67 3.02
CA THR A 44 0.21 11.02 3.06
C THR A 44 -0.07 10.29 4.38
N THR A 45 0.92 10.19 5.26
CA THR A 45 0.78 9.61 6.61
C THR A 45 0.73 10.69 7.68
N TYR A 46 1.62 11.70 7.55
CA TYR A 46 1.78 12.76 8.58
C TYR A 46 1.56 14.14 8.00
N LYS A 47 0.94 15.02 8.81
CA LYS A 47 0.88 16.45 8.56
C LYS A 47 2.26 17.06 8.77
N ILE A 48 2.86 17.54 7.70
CA ILE A 48 4.18 18.18 7.70
C ILE A 48 4.00 19.59 7.11
N PRO A 49 3.83 20.63 7.93
CA PRO A 49 3.50 21.98 7.43
C PRO A 49 4.55 22.59 6.52
N ALA A 50 5.83 22.33 6.81
CA ALA A 50 6.95 22.76 5.98
C ALA A 50 7.82 21.55 5.64
N TYR A 51 7.99 21.26 4.36
CA TYR A 51 8.67 20.06 3.90
C TYR A 51 9.74 20.37 2.85
N ARG A 52 10.94 19.90 3.11
CA ARG A 52 12.04 19.93 2.15
C ARG A 52 12.45 18.50 1.83
N PHE A 53 12.38 18.11 0.57
CA PHE A 53 12.84 16.83 0.09
C PHE A 53 13.98 17.00 -0.92
N GLU A 54 15.06 16.26 -0.72
CA GLU A 54 16.20 16.17 -1.62
C GLU A 54 16.45 14.69 -1.95
N GLY A 55 16.17 14.29 -3.17
CA GLY A 55 16.36 12.93 -3.66
C GLY A 55 17.30 12.88 -4.86
N VAL A 56 18.26 11.98 -4.82
CA VAL A 56 19.15 11.70 -5.94
C VAL A 56 19.30 10.21 -6.13
N ARG A 57 19.35 9.79 -7.39
CA ARG A 57 19.70 8.44 -7.82
C ARG A 57 21.08 8.48 -8.46
N VAL A 58 21.99 7.62 -7.99
CA VAL A 58 23.35 7.53 -8.46
C VAL A 58 23.54 6.26 -9.28
N PHE A 59 24.13 6.37 -10.46
CA PHE A 59 24.53 5.20 -11.23
C PHE A 59 25.78 4.56 -10.65
N THR A 60 25.78 3.24 -10.59
CA THR A 60 26.90 2.44 -10.08
C THR A 60 27.10 1.19 -10.94
N ASN A 61 28.26 0.54 -10.79
CA ASN A 61 28.61 -0.69 -11.51
C ASN A 61 27.99 -1.93 -10.84
N LYS A 62 26.67 -1.91 -10.60
CA LYS A 62 25.88 -2.99 -10.05
C LYS A 62 24.71 -3.28 -10.97
N ALA A 63 23.99 -4.39 -10.75
CA ALA A 63 22.71 -4.64 -11.41
C ALA A 63 21.75 -3.46 -11.18
N PRO A 64 20.89 -3.10 -12.16
CA PRO A 64 19.93 -2.01 -11.99
C PRO A 64 18.94 -2.32 -10.87
N CYS A 65 18.68 -1.33 -10.02
CA CYS A 65 17.61 -1.45 -9.03
C CYS A 65 16.25 -1.37 -9.72
N GLY A 66 15.30 -2.16 -9.22
CA GLY A 66 13.93 -2.20 -9.71
C GLY A 66 12.91 -2.06 -8.57
N PRO A 67 11.61 -2.02 -8.91
CA PRO A 67 10.56 -2.00 -7.91
C PRO A 67 10.47 -3.35 -7.19
N LYS A 68 10.29 -3.29 -5.88
CA LYS A 68 9.88 -4.39 -5.02
C LYS A 68 8.51 -4.04 -4.44
N ARG A 69 7.74 -5.00 -3.91
CA ARG A 69 6.47 -4.75 -3.21
C ARG A 69 6.62 -3.61 -2.20
N GLY A 70 5.75 -2.60 -2.24
CA GLY A 70 5.89 -1.35 -1.49
C GLY A 70 6.71 -0.27 -2.19
N HIS A 71 6.93 -0.36 -3.49
CA HIS A 71 7.78 0.44 -4.38
C HIS A 71 8.07 1.87 -3.86
N GLY A 72 9.35 2.13 -3.53
CA GLY A 72 9.84 3.44 -3.08
C GLY A 72 9.45 3.85 -1.67
N THR A 73 8.75 3.00 -0.89
CA THR A 73 8.20 3.35 0.42
C THR A 73 8.81 2.59 1.60
N PRO A 74 9.25 1.33 1.52
CA PRO A 74 9.82 0.61 2.67
C PRO A 74 10.97 1.34 3.32
N GLN A 75 11.96 1.76 2.51
CA GLN A 75 13.18 2.39 2.99
C GLN A 75 12.93 3.74 3.70
N PRO A 76 12.16 4.68 3.10
CA PRO A 76 11.86 5.93 3.80
C PRO A 76 10.94 5.73 5.00
N ARG A 77 10.07 4.71 4.98
CA ARG A 77 9.22 4.38 6.12
C ARG A 77 10.08 3.88 7.29
N PHE A 78 11.03 2.99 7.03
CA PHE A 78 12.01 2.58 8.03
C PHE A 78 12.73 3.78 8.65
N ALA A 79 13.28 4.67 7.83
CA ALA A 79 14.01 5.83 8.32
C ALA A 79 13.13 6.80 9.13
N LEU A 80 11.91 7.07 8.65
CA LEU A 80 11.02 8.04 9.29
C LEU A 80 10.43 7.51 10.60
N GLU A 81 9.97 6.26 10.62
CA GLU A 81 9.34 5.69 11.81
C GLU A 81 10.35 5.56 12.96
N LEU A 82 11.57 5.06 12.69
CA LEU A 82 12.63 5.04 13.71
C LEU A 82 13.04 6.45 14.18
N HIS A 83 13.06 7.43 13.25
CA HIS A 83 13.33 8.81 13.62
C HIS A 83 12.25 9.38 14.54
N LEU A 84 10.97 9.05 14.32
CA LEU A 84 9.87 9.47 15.19
C LEU A 84 9.94 8.80 16.57
N ASP A 85 10.37 7.54 16.66
CA ASP A 85 10.59 6.87 17.95
C ASP A 85 11.69 7.54 18.75
N LYS A 86 12.81 7.90 18.11
CA LYS A 86 13.90 8.67 18.74
C LYS A 86 13.42 10.04 19.24
N ILE A 87 12.60 10.74 18.44
CA ILE A 87 11.98 12.01 18.86
C ILE A 87 11.08 11.79 20.08
N ALA A 88 10.21 10.76 20.03
CA ALA A 88 9.31 10.44 21.13
C ALA A 88 10.07 10.20 22.44
N GLN A 89 11.16 9.45 22.36
CA GLN A 89 12.07 9.20 23.49
C GLN A 89 12.70 10.49 24.02
N GLU A 90 13.22 11.34 23.12
CA GLU A 90 13.91 12.60 23.47
C GLU A 90 12.98 13.59 24.17
N ILE A 91 11.72 13.69 23.74
CA ILE A 91 10.74 14.61 24.35
C ILE A 91 9.88 13.98 25.46
N GLY A 92 10.12 12.69 25.78
CA GLY A 92 9.38 11.97 26.81
C GLY A 92 7.91 11.70 26.48
N LEU A 93 7.57 11.54 25.20
CA LEU A 93 6.21 11.27 24.74
C LEU A 93 6.05 9.81 24.31
N ASP A 94 4.86 9.25 24.52
CA ASP A 94 4.54 7.91 24.00
C ASP A 94 4.65 7.91 22.46
N PRO A 95 5.28 6.91 21.82
CA PRO A 95 5.49 6.86 20.39
C PRO A 95 4.18 6.77 19.59
N VAL A 96 3.13 6.15 20.12
CA VAL A 96 1.81 6.13 19.48
C VAL A 96 1.17 7.51 19.54
N GLU A 97 1.26 8.16 20.69
CA GLU A 97 0.69 9.49 20.90
C GLU A 97 1.39 10.56 20.04
N LEU A 98 2.71 10.50 19.89
CA LEU A 98 3.43 11.39 18.96
C LEU A 98 2.87 11.29 17.54
N ARG A 99 2.64 10.07 17.06
CA ARG A 99 2.10 9.83 15.72
C ARG A 99 0.67 10.32 15.57
N ARG A 100 -0.20 10.03 16.55
CA ARG A 100 -1.61 10.48 16.56
C ARG A 100 -1.76 11.99 16.38
N ARG A 101 -0.91 12.78 17.04
CA ARG A 101 -0.91 14.25 16.95
C ARG A 101 -0.60 14.78 15.57
N ASN A 102 0.02 13.95 14.74
CA ASN A 102 0.54 14.34 13.43
C ASN A 102 -0.13 13.63 12.26
N TYR A 103 -1.13 12.77 12.47
CA TYR A 103 -1.81 12.08 11.38
C TYR A 103 -2.49 13.06 10.42
N VAL A 104 -2.47 12.70 9.13
CA VAL A 104 -3.34 13.36 8.14
C VAL A 104 -4.81 13.08 8.48
N THR A 105 -5.68 13.90 7.94
CA THR A 105 -7.13 13.78 8.11
C THR A 105 -7.83 13.65 6.76
N PRO A 106 -9.01 13.01 6.69
CA PRO A 106 -9.77 12.94 5.45
C PRO A 106 -10.15 14.32 4.95
N HIS A 107 -10.45 14.40 3.66
CA HIS A 107 -10.88 15.63 2.96
C HIS A 107 -9.88 16.79 3.08
N THR A 108 -8.57 16.46 3.03
CA THR A 108 -7.49 17.46 3.08
C THR A 108 -6.51 17.28 1.93
N ARG A 109 -5.64 18.27 1.75
CA ARG A 109 -4.46 18.16 0.90
C ARG A 109 -3.18 18.19 1.73
N THR A 110 -2.21 17.41 1.31
CA THR A 110 -0.88 17.40 1.92
C THR A 110 -0.09 18.63 1.49
N VAL A 111 1.05 18.90 2.14
CA VAL A 111 1.95 20.02 1.80
C VAL A 111 2.42 20.00 0.34
N ASN A 112 2.49 18.82 -0.28
CA ASN A 112 2.80 18.62 -1.70
C ASN A 112 1.53 18.42 -2.56
N SER A 113 0.39 18.91 -2.10
CA SER A 113 -0.90 18.97 -2.81
C SER A 113 -1.54 17.61 -3.12
N LEU A 114 -1.10 16.51 -2.52
CA LEU A 114 -1.77 15.22 -2.68
C LEU A 114 -3.13 15.23 -1.96
N ARG A 115 -4.15 14.71 -2.64
CA ARG A 115 -5.53 14.70 -2.14
C ARG A 115 -5.79 13.49 -1.25
N ILE A 116 -6.23 13.69 -0.02
CA ILE A 116 -6.67 12.65 0.89
C ILE A 116 -8.20 12.61 0.88
N THR A 117 -8.79 11.56 0.37
CA THR A 117 -10.25 11.35 0.27
C THR A 117 -10.81 10.77 1.57
N SER A 118 -10.37 9.59 1.95
CA SER A 118 -10.72 8.88 3.18
C SER A 118 -9.46 8.55 3.97
N CYS A 119 -9.56 8.36 5.28
CA CYS A 119 -8.37 8.13 6.11
C CYS A 119 -8.72 7.33 7.38
N GLY A 120 -8.35 6.06 7.40
CA GLY A 120 -8.55 5.16 8.55
C GLY A 120 -7.33 5.05 9.48
N ILE A 121 -6.31 5.94 9.35
CA ILE A 121 -5.03 5.79 10.10
C ILE A 121 -5.21 5.79 11.61
N ALA A 122 -6.13 6.57 12.15
CA ALA A 122 -6.42 6.61 13.59
C ALA A 122 -7.03 5.28 14.02
N GLU A 123 -8.00 4.75 13.28
CA GLU A 123 -8.68 3.50 13.61
C GLU A 123 -7.74 2.29 13.49
N VAL A 124 -6.91 2.17 12.43
CA VAL A 124 -5.93 1.07 12.36
C VAL A 124 -4.95 1.12 13.53
N THR A 125 -4.56 2.33 13.97
CA THR A 125 -3.71 2.52 15.15
C THR A 125 -4.42 2.05 16.42
N ASP A 126 -5.66 2.48 16.64
CA ASP A 126 -6.44 2.12 17.84
C ASP A 126 -6.66 0.61 17.93
N ARG A 127 -7.05 0.00 16.80
CA ARG A 127 -7.34 -1.43 16.73
C ARG A 127 -6.09 -2.29 16.98
N VAL A 128 -4.95 -1.95 16.39
CA VAL A 128 -3.72 -2.72 16.57
C VAL A 128 -3.14 -2.55 17.99
N VAL A 129 -3.17 -1.34 18.54
CA VAL A 129 -2.72 -1.07 19.91
C VAL A 129 -3.60 -1.78 20.94
N GLN A 130 -4.90 -1.82 20.73
CA GLN A 130 -5.84 -2.53 21.57
C GLN A 130 -5.63 -4.06 21.50
N ALA A 131 -5.58 -4.63 20.30
CA ALA A 131 -5.44 -6.07 20.08
C ALA A 131 -4.12 -6.62 20.63
N SER A 132 -3.02 -5.90 20.44
CA SER A 132 -1.69 -6.27 20.93
C SER A 132 -1.46 -5.94 22.39
N ARG A 133 -2.33 -5.15 23.03
CA ARG A 133 -2.13 -4.57 24.36
C ARG A 133 -0.82 -3.78 24.49
N PHE A 134 -0.39 -3.15 23.40
CA PHE A 134 0.89 -2.44 23.31
C PHE A 134 1.08 -1.41 24.44
N ALA A 135 0.03 -0.71 24.84
CA ALA A 135 0.07 0.26 25.94
C ALA A 135 0.36 -0.37 27.31
N GLN A 136 0.02 -1.67 27.51
CA GLN A 136 0.24 -2.42 28.75
C GLN A 136 1.48 -3.35 28.68
N ARG A 137 2.33 -3.20 27.64
CA ARG A 137 3.50 -4.07 27.47
C ARG A 137 4.40 -4.04 28.69
N THR A 138 4.81 -5.21 29.12
CA THR A 138 5.73 -5.36 30.26
C THR A 138 7.17 -5.43 29.74
N ARG A 139 8.02 -4.58 30.31
CA ARG A 139 9.46 -4.64 30.00
C ARG A 139 10.10 -5.79 30.76
N ARG A 140 10.70 -6.72 30.05
CA ARG A 140 11.56 -7.76 30.57
C ARG A 140 12.86 -7.81 29.74
N PRO A 141 14.01 -8.17 30.33
CA PRO A 141 15.25 -8.21 29.58
C PRO A 141 15.14 -9.10 28.34
N GLY A 142 15.57 -8.59 27.22
CA GLY A 142 15.52 -9.29 25.93
C GLY A 142 14.16 -9.37 25.25
N HIS A 143 13.09 -8.89 25.87
CA HIS A 143 11.77 -8.85 25.25
C HIS A 143 11.40 -7.43 24.84
N GLY A 144 10.83 -7.26 23.65
CA GLY A 144 10.41 -5.96 23.17
C GLY A 144 9.22 -6.01 22.23
N MET A 145 8.47 -4.92 22.23
CA MET A 145 7.38 -4.68 21.32
C MET A 145 7.62 -3.37 20.55
N GLY A 146 7.45 -3.41 19.23
CA GLY A 146 7.60 -2.22 18.37
C GLY A 146 6.33 -1.88 17.63
N PHE A 147 6.08 -0.60 17.44
CA PHE A 147 4.91 -0.07 16.75
C PHE A 147 5.32 0.84 15.59
N ALA A 148 4.64 0.72 14.46
CA ALA A 148 4.80 1.65 13.34
C ALA A 148 3.53 1.75 12.49
N VAL A 149 3.44 2.81 11.71
CA VAL A 149 2.33 3.06 10.78
C VAL A 149 2.82 3.37 9.38
N SER A 150 1.94 3.23 8.40
CA SER A 150 2.23 3.58 7.02
C SER A 150 0.97 3.95 6.24
N SER A 151 1.18 4.51 5.06
CA SER A 151 0.16 4.66 4.03
C SER A 151 0.71 4.21 2.68
N TYR A 152 -0.18 3.76 1.80
CA TYR A 152 0.17 3.46 0.41
C TYR A 152 -0.92 3.88 -0.55
N MET A 153 -0.60 4.01 -1.84
CA MET A 153 -1.51 4.45 -2.87
C MET A 153 -2.42 3.32 -3.39
N CYS A 154 -3.66 3.64 -3.69
CA CYS A 154 -4.63 2.75 -4.35
C CYS A 154 -4.51 2.89 -5.88
N GLY A 155 -3.33 2.60 -6.40
CA GLY A 155 -2.95 2.80 -7.79
C GLY A 155 -2.34 4.16 -8.10
N ALA A 156 -1.38 4.19 -9.03
CA ALA A 156 -0.77 5.42 -9.50
C ALA A 156 -1.77 6.23 -10.34
N GLY A 157 -2.02 7.46 -9.94
CA GLY A 157 -2.92 8.38 -10.64
C GLY A 157 -2.37 8.90 -11.96
N LEU A 158 -1.05 8.78 -12.17
CA LEU A 158 -0.40 9.06 -13.44
C LEU A 158 0.27 7.80 -13.96
N PRO A 159 0.22 7.51 -15.27
CA PRO A 159 0.91 6.37 -15.83
C PRO A 159 2.42 6.58 -15.74
N ILE A 160 3.16 5.51 -15.47
CA ILE A 160 4.63 5.54 -15.43
C ILE A 160 5.19 5.88 -16.82
N TYR A 161 4.56 5.34 -17.84
CA TYR A 161 4.84 5.68 -19.23
C TYR A 161 3.69 6.52 -19.77
N TRP A 162 4.03 7.67 -20.36
CA TRP A 162 3.03 8.55 -20.95
C TRP A 162 2.25 7.86 -22.06
N ASN A 163 0.93 7.82 -21.92
CA ASN A 163 -0.01 7.44 -22.96
C ASN A 163 -1.34 8.16 -22.73
N LYS A 164 -2.22 8.12 -23.74
CA LYS A 164 -3.56 8.75 -23.71
C LYS A 164 -4.68 7.73 -23.46
N MET A 165 -4.33 6.46 -23.24
CA MET A 165 -5.30 5.40 -23.03
C MET A 165 -5.89 5.49 -21.63
N PRO A 166 -7.12 5.01 -21.41
CA PRO A 166 -7.64 4.76 -20.07
C PRO A 166 -6.71 3.85 -19.27
N HIS A 167 -6.72 3.99 -17.95
CA HIS A 167 -5.85 3.17 -17.10
C HIS A 167 -6.31 1.72 -16.98
N SER A 168 -7.62 1.49 -17.08
CA SER A 168 -8.22 0.15 -17.11
C SER A 168 -9.50 0.18 -17.93
N GLU A 169 -9.76 -0.91 -18.63
CA GLU A 169 -10.97 -1.13 -19.40
C GLU A 169 -11.51 -2.54 -19.18
N CYS A 170 -12.83 -2.68 -19.23
CA CYS A 170 -13.52 -3.96 -19.18
C CYS A 170 -14.62 -4.00 -20.25
N VAL A 171 -14.83 -5.16 -20.85
CA VAL A 171 -15.98 -5.47 -21.70
C VAL A 171 -16.76 -6.60 -21.05
N LEU A 172 -18.07 -6.44 -20.89
CA LEU A 172 -18.96 -7.45 -20.36
C LEU A 172 -19.94 -7.88 -21.46
N GLN A 173 -20.02 -9.17 -21.71
CA GLN A 173 -20.90 -9.77 -22.69
C GLN A 173 -21.84 -10.76 -22.04
N VAL A 174 -23.10 -10.75 -22.47
CA VAL A 174 -24.10 -11.76 -22.09
C VAL A 174 -24.54 -12.49 -23.35
N SER A 175 -24.41 -13.82 -23.34
CA SER A 175 -24.83 -14.67 -24.45
C SER A 175 -25.45 -15.95 -23.93
N ARG A 176 -26.69 -16.24 -24.34
CA ARG A 176 -27.46 -17.43 -23.92
C ARG A 176 -27.46 -17.58 -22.38
N GLY A 177 -27.64 -16.47 -21.67
CA GLY A 177 -27.62 -16.45 -20.20
C GLY A 177 -26.23 -16.53 -19.54
N GLY A 178 -25.18 -16.87 -20.26
CA GLY A 178 -23.82 -16.86 -19.74
C GLY A 178 -23.20 -15.46 -19.78
N VAL A 179 -22.45 -15.11 -18.72
CA VAL A 179 -21.78 -13.81 -18.59
C VAL A 179 -20.29 -13.98 -18.74
N THR A 180 -19.67 -13.18 -19.60
CA THR A 180 -18.21 -13.14 -19.77
C THR A 180 -17.70 -11.72 -19.58
N LEU A 181 -16.75 -11.55 -18.66
CA LEU A 181 -16.04 -10.30 -18.40
C LEU A 181 -14.63 -10.39 -19.00
N PHE A 182 -14.31 -9.51 -19.94
CA PHE A 182 -12.98 -9.34 -20.51
C PHE A 182 -12.29 -8.17 -19.82
N CYS A 183 -11.09 -8.38 -19.31
CA CYS A 183 -10.29 -7.35 -18.63
C CYS A 183 -8.82 -7.55 -18.94
N GLY A 184 -8.09 -6.46 -19.24
CA GLY A 184 -6.65 -6.51 -19.48
C GLY A 184 -5.80 -6.70 -18.23
N ALA A 185 -6.36 -6.51 -17.03
CA ALA A 185 -5.65 -6.74 -15.78
C ALA A 185 -5.28 -8.22 -15.62
N THR A 186 -4.06 -8.47 -15.10
CA THR A 186 -3.53 -9.83 -14.96
C THR A 186 -3.48 -10.23 -13.49
N ASP A 187 -3.98 -11.42 -13.19
CA ASP A 187 -3.77 -12.04 -11.89
C ASP A 187 -2.33 -12.58 -11.81
N ILE A 188 -1.58 -12.10 -10.81
CA ILE A 188 -0.20 -12.50 -10.53
C ILE A 188 -0.09 -13.32 -9.23
N GLY A 189 -1.20 -13.94 -8.82
CA GLY A 189 -1.35 -14.69 -7.57
C GLY A 189 -2.03 -13.92 -6.45
N GLN A 190 -2.43 -12.64 -6.68
CA GLN A 190 -3.08 -11.81 -5.67
C GLN A 190 -4.62 -12.01 -5.60
N GLY A 191 -5.20 -12.83 -6.47
CA GLY A 191 -6.63 -13.13 -6.46
C GLY A 191 -7.52 -12.07 -7.12
N SER A 192 -6.97 -11.21 -7.99
CA SER A 192 -7.74 -10.16 -8.65
C SER A 192 -8.84 -10.69 -9.55
N ASN A 193 -8.66 -11.87 -10.15
CA ASN A 193 -9.68 -12.49 -10.99
C ASN A 193 -10.97 -12.74 -10.21
N SER A 194 -10.88 -13.29 -8.99
CA SER A 194 -12.07 -13.51 -8.15
C SER A 194 -12.72 -12.19 -7.72
N VAL A 195 -11.91 -11.16 -7.45
CA VAL A 195 -12.43 -9.84 -7.08
C VAL A 195 -13.21 -9.20 -8.23
N LEU A 196 -12.69 -9.24 -9.47
CA LEU A 196 -13.36 -8.68 -10.64
C LEU A 196 -14.66 -9.43 -10.95
N ALA A 197 -14.66 -10.77 -10.82
CA ALA A 197 -15.86 -11.60 -10.96
C ALA A 197 -16.91 -11.22 -9.89
N THR A 198 -16.48 -11.05 -8.64
CA THR A 198 -17.39 -10.64 -7.53
C THR A 198 -18.01 -9.27 -7.79
N VAL A 199 -17.23 -8.30 -8.26
CA VAL A 199 -17.73 -6.94 -8.57
C VAL A 199 -18.79 -6.99 -9.67
N ALA A 200 -18.59 -7.78 -10.72
CA ALA A 200 -19.57 -7.91 -11.80
C ALA A 200 -20.82 -8.69 -11.36
N ALA A 201 -20.63 -9.75 -10.59
CA ALA A 201 -21.71 -10.59 -10.08
C ALA A 201 -22.64 -9.83 -9.15
N GLU A 202 -22.12 -9.03 -8.23
CA GLU A 202 -22.90 -8.19 -7.30
C GLU A 202 -23.87 -7.27 -8.04
N GLU A 203 -23.41 -6.59 -9.10
CA GLU A 203 -24.29 -5.71 -9.89
C GLU A 203 -25.35 -6.45 -10.69
N LEU A 204 -25.09 -7.68 -11.09
CA LEU A 204 -25.97 -8.50 -11.91
C LEU A 204 -26.88 -9.45 -11.10
N GLY A 205 -26.71 -9.49 -9.78
CA GLY A 205 -27.45 -10.40 -8.91
C GLY A 205 -27.09 -11.88 -9.11
N LEU A 206 -25.85 -12.15 -9.52
CA LEU A 206 -25.31 -13.48 -9.82
C LEU A 206 -24.29 -13.93 -8.77
N TRP A 207 -23.89 -15.20 -8.81
CA TRP A 207 -22.74 -15.67 -8.06
C TRP A 207 -21.43 -15.39 -8.82
N PRO A 208 -20.30 -15.13 -8.14
CA PRO A 208 -19.01 -14.95 -8.80
C PRO A 208 -18.61 -16.12 -9.72
N THR A 209 -19.06 -17.31 -9.43
CA THR A 209 -18.84 -18.53 -10.24
C THR A 209 -19.60 -18.51 -11.58
N ASP A 210 -20.63 -17.68 -11.72
CA ASP A 210 -21.40 -17.53 -12.96
C ASP A 210 -20.73 -16.58 -13.94
N ILE A 211 -19.70 -15.87 -13.49
CA ILE A 211 -18.95 -14.92 -14.31
C ILE A 211 -17.73 -15.62 -14.90
N ARG A 212 -17.74 -15.86 -16.20
CA ARG A 212 -16.54 -16.26 -16.93
C ARG A 212 -15.62 -15.05 -17.08
N LEU A 213 -14.35 -15.19 -16.64
CA LEU A 213 -13.37 -14.14 -16.77
C LEU A 213 -12.35 -14.48 -17.86
N VAL A 214 -12.05 -13.51 -18.73
CA VAL A 214 -10.98 -13.57 -19.72
C VAL A 214 -10.00 -12.45 -19.43
N THR A 215 -8.80 -12.79 -18.95
CA THR A 215 -7.74 -11.85 -18.58
C THR A 215 -6.41 -12.28 -19.19
N GLY A 216 -5.49 -11.32 -19.36
CA GLY A 216 -4.14 -11.61 -19.80
C GLY A 216 -3.98 -12.03 -21.27
N ASP A 217 -5.04 -11.98 -22.07
CA ASP A 217 -5.02 -12.28 -23.49
C ASP A 217 -5.13 -10.96 -24.29
N THR A 218 -4.02 -10.54 -24.89
CA THR A 218 -3.94 -9.28 -25.64
C THR A 218 -4.72 -9.32 -26.97
N GLY A 219 -5.20 -10.47 -27.40
CA GLY A 219 -6.06 -10.60 -28.58
C GLY A 219 -7.53 -10.30 -28.31
N PHE A 220 -7.97 -10.43 -27.06
CA PHE A 220 -9.38 -10.28 -26.66
C PHE A 220 -9.60 -9.26 -25.56
N ALA A 221 -8.65 -9.11 -24.64
CA ALA A 221 -8.80 -8.22 -23.51
C ALA A 221 -8.55 -6.75 -23.92
N PRO A 222 -9.36 -5.81 -23.40
CA PRO A 222 -9.13 -4.39 -23.61
C PRO A 222 -7.88 -3.91 -22.88
N VAL A 223 -7.48 -2.66 -23.10
CA VAL A 223 -6.28 -2.06 -22.50
C VAL A 223 -6.36 -2.04 -20.98
N ASP A 224 -5.27 -2.46 -20.35
CA ASP A 224 -4.95 -2.20 -18.94
C ASP A 224 -3.46 -1.89 -18.79
N LEU A 225 -3.10 -1.00 -17.88
CA LEU A 225 -1.72 -0.59 -17.69
C LEU A 225 -0.90 -1.59 -16.85
N GLY A 226 -1.49 -2.69 -16.42
CA GLY A 226 -0.83 -3.77 -15.68
C GLY A 226 -1.09 -3.80 -14.18
N SER A 227 -0.74 -4.93 -13.55
CA SER A 227 -0.99 -5.20 -12.12
C SER A 227 0.17 -4.69 -11.25
N TYR A 228 0.30 -3.37 -11.10
CA TYR A 228 1.30 -2.68 -10.27
C TYR A 228 0.65 -1.60 -9.39
N SER A 229 1.39 -1.02 -8.45
CA SER A 229 0.92 0.04 -7.53
C SER A 229 -0.41 -0.28 -6.85
N SER A 230 -0.73 -1.55 -6.63
CA SER A 230 -1.96 -2.03 -5.99
C SER A 230 -3.24 -1.48 -6.62
N ARG A 231 -3.28 -1.39 -7.96
CA ARG A 231 -4.33 -0.67 -8.69
C ARG A 231 -5.52 -1.52 -9.15
N VAL A 232 -5.38 -2.86 -9.24
CA VAL A 232 -6.36 -3.70 -9.95
C VAL A 232 -7.74 -3.61 -9.33
N THR A 233 -7.90 -3.87 -8.04
CA THR A 233 -9.19 -3.76 -7.36
C THR A 233 -9.80 -2.37 -7.52
N PHE A 234 -9.01 -1.31 -7.39
CA PHE A 234 -9.51 0.06 -7.47
C PHE A 234 -9.86 0.47 -8.91
N MET A 235 -8.92 0.31 -9.85
CA MET A 235 -9.08 0.84 -11.20
C MET A 235 -9.83 -0.12 -12.14
N ALA A 236 -9.36 -1.37 -12.25
CA ALA A 236 -10.05 -2.37 -13.04
C ALA A 236 -11.40 -2.77 -12.43
N GLY A 237 -11.51 -2.78 -11.09
CA GLY A 237 -12.77 -2.96 -10.39
C GLY A 237 -13.80 -1.89 -10.72
N ASN A 238 -13.42 -0.60 -10.80
CA ASN A 238 -14.32 0.47 -11.26
C ASN A 238 -14.72 0.31 -12.73
N ALA A 239 -13.81 -0.13 -13.60
CA ALA A 239 -14.14 -0.42 -14.99
C ALA A 239 -15.14 -1.59 -15.11
N ALA A 240 -14.92 -2.67 -14.34
CA ALA A 240 -15.84 -3.82 -14.28
C ALA A 240 -17.22 -3.41 -13.74
N LEU A 241 -17.22 -2.62 -12.65
CA LEU A 241 -18.45 -2.06 -12.05
C LEU A 241 -19.25 -1.24 -13.06
N MET A 242 -18.59 -0.36 -13.82
CA MET A 242 -19.26 0.45 -14.84
C MET A 242 -19.84 -0.41 -15.96
N ALA A 243 -19.11 -1.41 -16.45
CA ALA A 243 -19.60 -2.33 -17.48
C ALA A 243 -20.83 -3.12 -16.98
N ALA A 244 -20.77 -3.63 -15.74
CA ALA A 244 -21.86 -4.40 -15.12
C ALA A 244 -23.11 -3.52 -14.88
N ARG A 245 -22.96 -2.29 -14.39
CA ARG A 245 -24.06 -1.34 -14.21
C ARG A 245 -24.79 -1.01 -15.51
N ARG A 246 -24.06 -0.85 -16.60
CA ARG A 246 -24.64 -0.64 -17.93
C ARG A 246 -25.44 -1.86 -18.39
N MET A 247 -24.94 -3.06 -18.16
CA MET A 247 -25.65 -4.29 -18.50
C MET A 247 -26.90 -4.46 -17.61
N ARG A 248 -26.76 -4.25 -16.30
CA ARG A 248 -27.90 -4.24 -15.37
C ARG A 248 -29.01 -3.30 -15.83
N ALA A 249 -28.68 -2.10 -16.28
CA ALA A 249 -29.67 -1.14 -16.77
C ALA A 249 -30.44 -1.65 -17.99
N ILE A 250 -29.80 -2.37 -18.90
CA ILE A 250 -30.44 -3.00 -20.07
C ILE A 250 -31.41 -4.09 -19.60
N LEU A 251 -30.95 -5.00 -18.73
CA LEU A 251 -31.77 -6.15 -18.25
C LEU A 251 -32.94 -5.67 -17.40
N VAL A 252 -32.73 -4.74 -16.50
CA VAL A 252 -33.77 -4.13 -15.67
C VAL A 252 -34.81 -3.40 -16.53
N GLY A 253 -34.37 -2.68 -17.58
CA GLY A 253 -35.30 -2.00 -18.50
C GLY A 253 -36.25 -2.98 -19.19
N VAL A 254 -35.74 -4.10 -19.69
CA VAL A 254 -36.56 -5.15 -20.34
C VAL A 254 -37.49 -5.84 -19.36
N ALA A 255 -36.98 -6.16 -18.16
CA ALA A 255 -37.80 -6.79 -17.12
C ALA A 255 -38.94 -5.86 -16.66
N ALA A 256 -38.67 -4.57 -16.49
CA ALA A 256 -39.67 -3.58 -16.09
C ALA A 256 -40.81 -3.48 -17.12
N GLU A 257 -40.46 -3.46 -18.41
CA GLU A 257 -41.48 -3.48 -19.48
C GLU A 257 -42.31 -4.75 -19.49
N GLN A 258 -41.67 -5.91 -19.31
CA GLN A 258 -42.36 -7.21 -19.24
C GLN A 258 -43.32 -7.31 -18.05
N MET A 259 -42.90 -6.72 -16.92
CA MET A 259 -43.71 -6.72 -15.67
C MET A 259 -44.72 -5.56 -15.61
N GLY A 260 -44.64 -4.59 -16.54
CA GLY A 260 -45.51 -3.41 -16.54
C GLY A 260 -45.27 -2.46 -15.37
N CYS A 261 -44.00 -2.38 -14.87
CA CYS A 261 -43.57 -1.54 -13.75
C CYS A 261 -42.43 -0.56 -14.16
N THR A 262 -41.99 0.27 -13.24
CA THR A 262 -40.85 1.16 -13.48
C THR A 262 -39.53 0.43 -13.19
N PRO A 263 -38.39 0.81 -13.86
CA PRO A 263 -37.10 0.21 -13.59
C PRO A 263 -36.65 0.28 -12.13
N SER A 264 -37.11 1.26 -11.37
CA SER A 264 -36.75 1.45 -9.94
C SER A 264 -37.47 0.44 -9.02
N GLU A 265 -38.53 -0.23 -9.51
CA GLU A 265 -39.28 -1.26 -8.79
C GLU A 265 -38.73 -2.67 -9.04
N VAL A 266 -37.77 -2.81 -9.98
CA VAL A 266 -37.18 -4.11 -10.32
C VAL A 266 -36.00 -4.38 -9.39
N GLU A 267 -36.15 -5.35 -8.52
CA GLU A 267 -35.07 -5.86 -7.68
C GLU A 267 -34.16 -6.79 -8.48
N VAL A 268 -32.83 -6.76 -8.17
CA VAL A 268 -31.82 -7.61 -8.81
C VAL A 268 -31.08 -8.38 -7.72
N GLY A 269 -31.13 -9.69 -7.77
CA GLY A 269 -30.50 -10.57 -6.79
C GLY A 269 -30.87 -12.03 -6.98
N ASP A 270 -30.12 -12.93 -6.38
CA ASP A 270 -30.39 -14.38 -6.34
C ASP A 270 -30.67 -15.02 -7.73
N GLY A 271 -29.90 -14.58 -8.75
CA GLY A 271 -30.05 -15.06 -10.12
C GLY A 271 -31.31 -14.55 -10.84
N LYS A 272 -31.91 -13.45 -10.36
CA LYS A 272 -33.16 -12.89 -10.90
C LYS A 272 -33.01 -11.39 -11.21
N ILE A 273 -33.81 -10.96 -12.20
CA ILE A 273 -34.07 -9.57 -12.53
C ILE A 273 -35.59 -9.33 -12.36
N GLY A 274 -35.99 -8.81 -11.24
CA GLY A 274 -37.41 -8.81 -10.83
C GLY A 274 -37.94 -10.23 -10.63
N GLU A 275 -39.04 -10.56 -11.29
CA GLU A 275 -39.64 -11.91 -11.27
C GLU A 275 -38.98 -12.88 -12.25
N LEU A 276 -38.24 -12.36 -13.26
CA LEU A 276 -37.61 -13.16 -14.31
C LEU A 276 -36.32 -13.81 -13.81
N ALA A 277 -36.03 -15.04 -14.21
CA ALA A 277 -34.69 -15.59 -14.11
C ALA A 277 -33.72 -14.75 -14.95
N PHE A 278 -32.45 -14.67 -14.54
CA PHE A 278 -31.46 -13.90 -15.28
C PHE A 278 -31.38 -14.27 -16.76
N GLU A 279 -31.44 -15.58 -17.05
CA GLU A 279 -31.43 -16.10 -18.41
C GLU A 279 -32.67 -15.64 -19.23
N GLU A 280 -33.82 -15.59 -18.64
CA GLU A 280 -35.06 -15.12 -19.29
C GLU A 280 -34.94 -13.64 -19.63
N ALA A 281 -34.51 -12.81 -18.67
CA ALA A 281 -34.25 -11.38 -18.91
C ALA A 281 -33.18 -11.15 -19.99
N ALA A 282 -32.16 -11.98 -20.03
CA ALA A 282 -31.11 -11.93 -21.05
C ALA A 282 -31.65 -12.31 -22.43
N VAL A 283 -32.48 -13.32 -22.56
CA VAL A 283 -33.09 -13.70 -23.85
C VAL A 283 -34.01 -12.60 -24.36
N LEU A 284 -34.88 -12.04 -23.52
CA LEU A 284 -35.73 -10.90 -23.89
C LEU A 284 -34.94 -9.69 -24.34
N ALA A 285 -33.85 -9.41 -23.66
CA ALA A 285 -32.96 -8.33 -24.04
C ALA A 285 -32.24 -8.61 -25.36
N GLN A 286 -31.84 -9.85 -25.64
CA GLN A 286 -31.21 -10.24 -26.91
C GLN A 286 -32.21 -10.20 -28.08
N GLU A 287 -33.48 -10.61 -27.88
CA GLU A 287 -34.52 -10.47 -28.89
C GLU A 287 -34.70 -9.00 -29.31
N ARG A 288 -34.58 -8.07 -28.37
CA ARG A 288 -34.78 -6.65 -28.61
C ARG A 288 -33.56 -5.93 -29.19
N PHE A 289 -32.38 -6.19 -28.61
CA PHE A 289 -31.17 -5.41 -28.89
C PHE A 289 -30.10 -6.19 -29.69
N GLY A 290 -30.28 -7.49 -29.90
CA GLY A 290 -29.27 -8.35 -30.50
C GLY A 290 -28.15 -8.68 -29.52
N VAL A 291 -26.92 -8.49 -29.93
CA VAL A 291 -25.75 -8.80 -29.11
C VAL A 291 -25.69 -7.90 -27.88
N LEU A 292 -25.69 -8.51 -26.68
CA LEU A 292 -25.56 -7.80 -25.41
C LEU A 292 -24.07 -7.66 -25.06
N SER A 293 -23.54 -6.46 -25.24
CA SER A 293 -22.16 -6.12 -24.88
C SER A 293 -22.12 -4.71 -24.30
N THR A 294 -21.49 -4.57 -23.16
CA THR A 294 -21.26 -3.29 -22.49
C THR A 294 -19.78 -3.13 -22.15
N HIS A 295 -19.35 -1.91 -21.92
CA HIS A 295 -17.97 -1.61 -21.58
C HIS A 295 -17.90 -0.65 -20.40
N GLY A 296 -16.79 -0.68 -19.67
CA GLY A 296 -16.44 0.29 -18.66
C GLY A 296 -14.99 0.70 -18.78
N THR A 297 -14.71 1.94 -18.45
CA THR A 297 -13.37 2.51 -18.49
C THR A 297 -13.08 3.27 -17.21
N TYR A 298 -11.82 3.26 -16.78
CA TYR A 298 -11.39 4.05 -15.63
C TYR A 298 -10.19 4.92 -16.03
N THR A 299 -10.33 6.20 -15.75
CA THR A 299 -9.24 7.18 -15.78
C THR A 299 -9.26 7.93 -14.45
N PRO A 300 -8.13 8.04 -13.74
CA PRO A 300 -8.09 8.77 -12.47
C PRO A 300 -8.57 10.22 -12.63
N PRO A 301 -9.19 10.80 -11.59
CA PRO A 301 -9.58 12.20 -11.58
C PRO A 301 -8.39 13.15 -11.84
N PRO A 302 -8.59 14.30 -12.49
CA PRO A 302 -7.49 15.21 -12.85
C PRO A 302 -6.91 16.00 -11.66
N ASN A 303 -7.61 16.07 -10.54
CA ASN A 303 -7.28 16.95 -9.40
C ASN A 303 -6.55 16.24 -8.27
N LEU A 304 -5.78 15.20 -8.55
CA LEU A 304 -5.09 14.40 -7.53
C LEU A 304 -3.88 15.09 -6.88
N GLY A 305 -3.41 16.18 -7.44
CA GLY A 305 -2.17 16.87 -7.04
C GLY A 305 -1.00 16.56 -7.97
N GLY A 306 0.22 16.85 -7.54
CA GLY A 306 1.41 16.54 -8.32
C GLY A 306 1.65 17.45 -9.52
N SER A 307 1.24 18.71 -9.44
CA SER A 307 1.40 19.69 -10.50
C SER A 307 2.83 20.26 -10.62
N PHE A 308 3.71 19.91 -9.71
CA PHE A 308 5.10 20.40 -9.68
C PHE A 308 6.11 19.26 -9.84
N ARG A 309 7.32 19.63 -10.24
CA ARG A 309 8.41 18.70 -10.51
C ARG A 309 8.68 17.78 -9.31
N GLY A 310 8.76 16.48 -9.56
CA GLY A 310 8.99 15.47 -8.52
C GLY A 310 7.74 14.97 -7.81
N ALA A 311 6.58 15.62 -7.94
CA ALA A 311 5.32 15.14 -7.41
C ALA A 311 4.43 14.44 -8.46
N GLY A 312 4.91 14.31 -9.69
CA GLY A 312 4.20 13.58 -10.75
C GLY A 312 4.11 12.06 -10.52
N VAL A 313 4.79 11.55 -9.49
CA VAL A 313 4.76 10.15 -9.07
C VAL A 313 4.35 10.14 -7.59
N GLY A 314 3.16 9.83 -7.26
CA GLY A 314 2.63 9.85 -5.90
C GLY A 314 1.17 10.23 -5.82
N PRO A 315 0.62 11.05 -6.77
CA PRO A 315 -0.82 11.24 -6.84
C PRO A 315 -1.53 9.91 -7.01
N SER A 316 -2.54 9.71 -6.20
CA SER A 316 -3.43 8.53 -6.24
C SER A 316 -4.86 8.97 -6.01
N PRO A 317 -5.84 8.29 -6.60
CA PRO A 317 -7.25 8.58 -6.30
C PRO A 317 -7.57 8.37 -4.82
N SER A 318 -6.93 7.41 -4.16
CA SER A 318 -7.08 7.12 -2.73
C SER A 318 -5.78 6.58 -2.13
N TYR A 319 -5.73 6.53 -0.78
CA TYR A 319 -4.65 5.94 0.00
C TYR A 319 -5.21 4.97 1.03
N SER A 320 -4.53 3.83 1.20
CA SER A 320 -4.74 2.91 2.32
C SER A 320 -3.83 3.27 3.49
N TYR A 321 -4.15 2.76 4.66
CA TYR A 321 -3.37 2.95 5.88
C TYR A 321 -3.16 1.63 6.60
N SER A 322 -1.97 1.44 7.13
CA SER A 322 -1.60 0.23 7.88
C SER A 322 -0.91 0.59 9.18
N ALA A 323 -1.13 -0.20 10.20
CA ALA A 323 -0.40 -0.13 11.46
C ALA A 323 0.02 -1.53 11.88
N ALA A 324 1.25 -1.68 12.38
CA ALA A 324 1.77 -2.94 12.88
C ALA A 324 2.29 -2.82 14.31
N VAL A 325 2.08 -3.87 15.08
CA VAL A 325 2.80 -4.15 16.32
C VAL A 325 3.51 -5.47 16.14
N VAL A 326 4.80 -5.51 16.49
CA VAL A 326 5.63 -6.71 16.48
C VAL A 326 6.07 -7.00 17.90
N ASP A 327 5.89 -8.25 18.33
CA ASP A 327 6.36 -8.80 19.60
C ASP A 327 7.50 -9.77 19.31
N LEU A 328 8.64 -9.62 19.98
CA LEU A 328 9.83 -10.45 19.80
C LEU A 328 10.66 -10.57 21.07
N ASP A 329 11.46 -11.61 21.10
CA ASP A 329 12.55 -11.77 22.06
C ASP A 329 13.90 -11.65 21.31
N VAL A 330 14.89 -11.08 21.98
CA VAL A 330 16.28 -11.01 21.48
C VAL A 330 17.22 -11.56 22.55
N ASP A 331 18.04 -12.52 22.18
CA ASP A 331 19.11 -12.98 23.07
C ASP A 331 20.24 -11.94 23.14
N PRO A 332 20.47 -11.30 24.28
CA PRO A 332 21.51 -10.29 24.42
C PRO A 332 22.93 -10.85 24.28
N GLY A 333 23.12 -12.17 24.39
CA GLY A 333 24.42 -12.83 24.24
C GLY A 333 24.80 -13.13 22.79
N SER A 334 23.83 -13.33 21.92
CA SER A 334 24.05 -13.68 20.51
C SER A 334 23.49 -12.67 19.51
N GLY A 335 22.52 -11.85 19.93
CA GLY A 335 21.75 -10.97 19.04
C GLY A 335 20.69 -11.71 18.22
N GLU A 336 20.44 -12.98 18.50
CA GLU A 336 19.42 -13.77 17.81
C GLU A 336 18.01 -13.26 18.14
N ILE A 337 17.18 -13.11 17.12
CA ILE A 337 15.80 -12.61 17.22
C ILE A 337 14.84 -13.77 17.08
N GLN A 338 13.94 -13.92 18.06
CA GLN A 338 12.80 -14.81 18.00
C GLN A 338 11.52 -13.97 17.86
N LEU A 339 10.83 -14.13 16.73
CA LEU A 339 9.54 -13.48 16.50
C LEU A 339 8.45 -14.26 17.25
N ASN A 340 7.63 -13.57 18.05
CA ASN A 340 6.54 -14.17 18.80
C ASN A 340 5.20 -13.98 18.06
N LYS A 341 4.86 -12.73 17.73
CA LYS A 341 3.59 -12.42 17.06
C LYS A 341 3.66 -11.08 16.32
N VAL A 342 2.87 -10.98 15.26
CA VAL A 342 2.63 -9.73 14.55
C VAL A 342 1.13 -9.44 14.51
N TRP A 343 0.73 -8.27 14.96
CA TRP A 343 -0.60 -7.72 14.73
C TRP A 343 -0.50 -6.69 13.63
N LEU A 344 -1.34 -6.83 12.60
CA LEU A 344 -1.39 -5.88 11.51
C LEU A 344 -2.82 -5.44 11.24
N ALA A 345 -3.09 -4.15 11.46
CA ALA A 345 -4.34 -3.51 11.07
C ALA A 345 -4.19 -2.80 9.73
N HIS A 346 -5.15 -3.00 8.84
CA HIS A 346 -5.15 -2.41 7.49
C HIS A 346 -6.50 -1.83 7.13
N ASP A 347 -6.49 -0.57 6.65
CA ASP A 347 -7.65 0.13 6.12
C ASP A 347 -7.86 -0.28 4.65
N ILE A 348 -8.74 -1.26 4.45
CA ILE A 348 -9.09 -1.86 3.15
C ILE A 348 -10.24 -1.13 2.44
N GLY A 349 -10.86 -0.14 3.07
CA GLY A 349 -12.14 0.42 2.60
C GLY A 349 -13.27 -0.60 2.73
N ARG A 350 -13.62 -1.27 1.66
CA ARG A 350 -14.53 -2.42 1.65
C ARG A 350 -13.74 -3.69 1.33
N SER A 351 -13.86 -4.70 2.17
CA SER A 351 -13.31 -6.03 1.91
C SER A 351 -14.23 -6.81 0.96
N ILE A 352 -13.85 -6.90 -0.32
CA ILE A 352 -14.63 -7.63 -1.34
C ILE A 352 -14.44 -9.15 -1.18
N ASN A 353 -13.21 -9.59 -0.86
CA ASN A 353 -12.88 -10.98 -0.59
C ASN A 353 -11.95 -11.04 0.64
N SER A 354 -12.52 -11.23 1.82
CA SER A 354 -11.78 -11.18 3.08
C SER A 354 -10.74 -12.29 3.24
N LEU A 355 -10.93 -13.46 2.63
CA LEU A 355 -9.93 -14.53 2.63
C LEU A 355 -8.70 -14.12 1.82
N ALA A 356 -8.90 -13.62 0.59
CA ALA A 356 -7.81 -13.13 -0.24
C ALA A 356 -7.09 -11.93 0.39
N VAL A 357 -7.83 -11.02 1.04
CA VAL A 357 -7.26 -9.89 1.78
C VAL A 357 -6.34 -10.35 2.90
N ARG A 358 -6.77 -11.33 3.72
CA ARG A 358 -5.92 -11.90 4.77
C ARG A 358 -4.64 -12.51 4.20
N GLY A 359 -4.75 -13.31 3.13
CA GLY A 359 -3.57 -13.87 2.45
C GLY A 359 -2.61 -12.79 1.93
N GLN A 360 -3.13 -11.65 1.44
CA GLN A 360 -2.29 -10.52 1.04
C GLN A 360 -1.61 -9.84 2.23
N VAL A 361 -2.29 -9.73 3.38
CA VAL A 361 -1.70 -9.19 4.62
C VAL A 361 -0.59 -10.10 5.12
N GLU A 362 -0.84 -11.40 5.25
CA GLU A 362 0.15 -12.39 5.69
C GLU A 362 1.38 -12.41 4.78
N GLY A 363 1.17 -12.43 3.44
CA GLY A 363 2.25 -12.33 2.47
C GLY A 363 2.99 -10.98 2.52
N GLY A 364 2.32 -9.88 2.89
CA GLY A 364 2.94 -8.59 3.15
C GLY A 364 3.83 -8.61 4.39
N VAL A 365 3.34 -9.17 5.49
CA VAL A 365 4.10 -9.37 6.74
C VAL A 365 5.33 -10.23 6.46
N TYR A 366 5.17 -11.38 5.79
CA TYR A 366 6.27 -12.26 5.40
C TYR A 366 7.39 -11.50 4.66
N MET A 367 7.03 -10.73 3.64
CA MET A 367 8.03 -9.97 2.87
C MET A 367 8.68 -8.85 3.70
N GLY A 368 7.93 -8.21 4.61
CA GLY A 368 8.47 -7.21 5.54
C GLY A 368 9.47 -7.81 6.51
N LEU A 369 9.16 -8.99 7.07
CA LEU A 369 10.06 -9.74 7.96
C LEU A 369 11.32 -10.19 7.22
N GLY A 370 11.20 -10.71 6.00
CA GLY A 370 12.35 -11.07 5.17
C GLY A 370 13.28 -9.89 4.94
N GLU A 371 12.74 -8.73 4.54
CA GLU A 371 13.52 -7.52 4.29
C GLU A 371 14.24 -7.00 5.54
N VAL A 372 13.58 -7.04 6.69
CA VAL A 372 14.17 -6.49 7.92
C VAL A 372 15.14 -7.44 8.62
N LEU A 373 15.04 -8.75 8.41
CA LEU A 373 15.84 -9.72 9.16
C LEU A 373 16.95 -10.42 8.35
N MET A 374 16.72 -10.70 7.06
CA MET A 374 17.59 -11.62 6.33
C MET A 374 17.99 -11.16 4.94
N GLU A 375 17.06 -10.53 4.18
CA GLU A 375 17.28 -10.27 2.77
C GLU A 375 18.32 -9.16 2.55
N ALA A 376 19.42 -9.50 1.90
CA ALA A 376 20.47 -8.56 1.54
C ALA A 376 21.05 -8.88 0.17
N GLN A 377 21.19 -7.86 -0.66
CA GLN A 377 21.91 -7.97 -1.93
C GLN A 377 23.35 -7.44 -1.76
N ALA A 378 24.28 -8.34 -1.45
CA ALA A 378 25.69 -7.96 -1.30
C ALA A 378 26.42 -7.99 -2.64
N TYR A 379 27.23 -6.97 -2.91
CA TYR A 379 28.08 -6.86 -4.09
C TYR A 379 29.55 -6.74 -3.70
N ARG A 380 30.41 -7.35 -4.48
CA ARG A 380 31.85 -7.16 -4.38
C ARG A 380 32.45 -7.01 -5.78
N HIS A 381 33.12 -5.89 -6.03
CA HIS A 381 33.67 -5.55 -7.35
C HIS A 381 32.65 -5.67 -8.50
N GLY A 382 31.39 -5.21 -8.25
CA GLY A 382 30.32 -5.27 -9.23
C GLY A 382 29.62 -6.64 -9.37
N LEU A 383 30.12 -7.69 -8.72
CA LEU A 383 29.55 -9.03 -8.77
C LEU A 383 28.62 -9.26 -7.59
N HIS A 384 27.42 -9.79 -7.87
CA HIS A 384 26.44 -10.20 -6.85
C HIS A 384 26.98 -11.40 -6.07
N ARG A 385 27.01 -11.29 -4.75
CA ARG A 385 27.59 -12.31 -3.85
C ARG A 385 26.61 -13.43 -3.48
N GLN A 386 25.35 -13.21 -3.72
CA GLN A 386 24.24 -14.13 -3.37
C GLN A 386 23.44 -14.45 -4.66
N PRO A 387 24.03 -15.14 -5.63
CA PRO A 387 23.42 -15.35 -6.95
C PRO A 387 22.35 -16.45 -6.98
N SER A 388 22.16 -17.15 -5.89
CA SER A 388 21.19 -18.25 -5.78
C SER A 388 20.39 -18.20 -4.49
N MET A 389 19.28 -18.94 -4.41
CA MET A 389 18.46 -19.05 -3.20
C MET A 389 19.16 -19.78 -2.04
N LEU A 390 20.31 -20.40 -2.29
CA LEU A 390 21.16 -20.95 -1.23
C LEU A 390 21.87 -19.84 -0.44
N ASP A 391 22.24 -18.77 -1.14
CA ASP A 391 23.00 -17.66 -0.56
C ASP A 391 22.10 -16.48 -0.19
N TYR A 392 21.10 -16.17 -1.05
CA TYR A 392 20.09 -15.17 -0.76
C TYR A 392 19.01 -15.77 0.13
N LYS A 393 18.98 -15.32 1.39
CA LYS A 393 18.06 -15.88 2.38
C LYS A 393 16.73 -15.16 2.35
N VAL A 394 15.66 -15.96 2.38
CA VAL A 394 14.29 -15.50 2.66
C VAL A 394 13.75 -16.33 3.82
N PRO A 395 12.80 -15.85 4.61
CA PRO A 395 12.20 -16.64 5.69
C PRO A 395 11.58 -17.92 5.12
N THR A 396 11.68 -19.02 5.85
CA THR A 396 10.87 -20.21 5.59
C THR A 396 9.55 -20.11 6.38
N PHE A 397 8.65 -21.08 6.22
CA PHE A 397 7.42 -21.10 6.99
C PHE A 397 7.66 -21.30 8.50
N LEU A 398 8.83 -21.83 8.88
CA LEU A 398 9.20 -22.04 10.30
C LEU A 398 9.55 -20.73 11.03
N GLU A 399 10.03 -19.73 10.28
CA GLU A 399 10.36 -18.41 10.84
C GLU A 399 9.17 -17.45 10.83
N MET A 400 8.03 -17.84 10.22
CA MET A 400 6.83 -17.01 10.27
C MET A 400 6.18 -17.09 11.66
N PRO A 401 6.02 -15.94 12.32
CA PRO A 401 5.26 -15.87 13.55
C PRO A 401 3.76 -15.99 13.28
N ASP A 402 2.99 -16.10 14.36
CA ASP A 402 1.55 -15.92 14.30
C ASP A 402 1.20 -14.49 13.84
N VAL A 403 0.31 -14.36 12.83
CA VAL A 403 -0.11 -13.07 12.26
C VAL A 403 -1.59 -12.85 12.53
N GLU A 404 -1.90 -11.82 13.32
CA GLU A 404 -3.28 -11.39 13.53
C GLU A 404 -3.62 -10.23 12.58
N THR A 405 -4.50 -10.52 11.60
CA THR A 405 -4.98 -9.54 10.64
C THR A 405 -6.24 -8.86 11.14
N ILE A 406 -6.20 -7.53 11.22
CA ILE A 406 -7.30 -6.66 11.64
C ILE A 406 -7.73 -5.80 10.46
N LEU A 407 -8.94 -6.02 9.94
CA LEU A 407 -9.46 -5.22 8.84
C LEU A 407 -10.25 -4.02 9.37
N VAL A 408 -9.98 -2.86 8.79
CA VAL A 408 -10.69 -1.60 9.01
C VAL A 408 -11.33 -1.20 7.69
N GLU A 409 -12.63 -0.91 7.72
CA GLU A 409 -13.41 -0.55 6.53
C GLU A 409 -13.77 0.93 6.54
N THR A 410 -12.82 1.79 6.16
CA THR A 410 -13.07 3.21 5.90
C THR A 410 -13.40 3.39 4.42
N LEU A 411 -14.69 3.36 4.09
CA LEU A 411 -15.15 3.38 2.70
C LEU A 411 -14.61 4.59 1.94
N ASP A 412 -14.01 4.36 0.79
CA ASP A 412 -13.53 5.42 -0.08
C ASP A 412 -14.58 5.79 -1.14
N PRO A 413 -14.93 7.07 -1.33
CA PRO A 413 -15.97 7.47 -2.26
C PRO A 413 -15.65 7.15 -3.73
N GLU A 414 -14.38 6.93 -4.07
CA GLU A 414 -13.94 6.69 -5.44
C GLU A 414 -13.58 5.22 -5.71
N GLY A 415 -13.54 4.36 -4.68
CA GLY A 415 -13.28 2.93 -4.83
C GLY A 415 -14.55 2.14 -5.19
N PRO A 416 -14.45 1.01 -5.93
CA PRO A 416 -15.60 0.17 -6.20
C PRO A 416 -16.17 -0.34 -4.88
N TYR A 417 -17.44 -0.04 -4.60
CA TYR A 417 -18.09 -0.28 -3.30
C TYR A 417 -17.35 0.29 -2.07
N GLY A 418 -16.46 1.24 -2.28
CA GLY A 418 -15.64 1.81 -1.22
C GLY A 418 -14.30 1.09 -0.97
N ALA A 419 -13.92 0.12 -1.79
CA ALA A 419 -12.70 -0.66 -1.62
C ALA A 419 -11.43 0.16 -1.85
N LYS A 420 -10.38 -0.20 -1.12
CA LYS A 420 -9.01 0.30 -1.25
C LYS A 420 -8.04 -0.83 -1.63
N GLU A 421 -6.75 -0.56 -1.59
CA GLU A 421 -5.70 -1.53 -1.86
C GLU A 421 -5.35 -2.37 -0.62
N VAL A 422 -4.75 -3.53 -0.83
CA VAL A 422 -4.12 -4.37 0.19
C VAL A 422 -2.82 -4.99 -0.32
N GLY A 423 -2.44 -4.65 -1.55
CA GLY A 423 -1.32 -5.30 -2.22
C GLY A 423 0.03 -4.93 -1.64
N GLN A 424 0.24 -3.68 -1.25
CA GLN A 424 1.56 -3.18 -0.84
C GLN A 424 1.60 -2.53 0.55
N GLY A 425 0.51 -1.92 1.01
CA GLY A 425 0.45 -1.26 2.31
C GLY A 425 0.87 -2.12 3.51
N PRO A 426 0.44 -3.39 3.61
CA PRO A 426 0.67 -4.22 4.80
C PRO A 426 2.13 -4.47 5.17
N LEU A 427 3.05 -4.53 4.20
CA LEU A 427 4.46 -4.80 4.52
C LEU A 427 5.18 -3.60 5.17
N LEU A 428 4.72 -2.39 4.89
CA LEU A 428 5.48 -1.17 5.15
C LEU A 428 5.72 -0.88 6.64
N PRO A 429 4.73 -1.04 7.55
CA PRO A 429 4.94 -0.78 8.97
C PRO A 429 5.69 -1.90 9.69
N VAL A 430 5.76 -3.10 9.10
CA VAL A 430 6.43 -4.27 9.74
C VAL A 430 7.93 -4.02 9.90
N ILE A 431 8.57 -3.47 8.86
CA ILE A 431 10.02 -3.25 8.83
C ILE A 431 10.49 -2.34 9.98
N PRO A 432 9.96 -1.13 10.16
CA PRO A 432 10.33 -0.30 11.30
C PRO A 432 9.84 -0.85 12.64
N ALA A 433 8.70 -1.54 12.69
CA ALA A 433 8.20 -2.10 13.94
C ALA A 433 9.15 -3.16 14.53
N VAL A 434 9.78 -4.00 13.69
CA VAL A 434 10.80 -4.95 14.15
C VAL A 434 12.01 -4.23 14.76
N ALA A 435 12.54 -3.21 14.07
CA ALA A 435 13.70 -2.47 14.60
C ALA A 435 13.36 -1.69 15.88
N SER A 436 12.15 -1.16 15.99
CA SER A 436 11.63 -0.53 17.21
C SER A 436 11.50 -1.53 18.35
N ALA A 437 11.06 -2.78 18.06
CA ALA A 437 10.96 -3.85 19.05
C ALA A 437 12.34 -4.27 19.55
N VAL A 438 13.36 -4.34 18.70
CA VAL A 438 14.76 -4.58 19.11
C VAL A 438 15.25 -3.49 20.04
N HIS A 439 14.92 -2.22 19.75
CA HIS A 439 15.25 -1.13 20.67
C HIS A 439 14.52 -1.25 22.02
N ASP A 440 13.23 -1.59 22.01
CA ASP A 440 12.47 -1.78 23.26
C ASP A 440 13.05 -2.92 24.12
N ALA A 441 13.57 -4.00 23.46
CA ALA A 441 14.17 -5.15 24.11
C ALA A 441 15.54 -4.87 24.74
N LEU A 442 16.41 -4.13 24.03
CA LEU A 442 17.84 -4.02 24.35
C LEU A 442 18.36 -2.60 24.56
N GLY A 443 17.56 -1.58 24.26
CA GLY A 443 17.96 -0.17 24.37
C GLY A 443 18.94 0.31 23.28
N VAL A 444 19.17 -0.48 22.22
CA VAL A 444 20.09 -0.13 21.13
C VAL A 444 19.36 0.13 19.81
N TRP A 445 19.93 0.96 18.95
CA TRP A 445 19.40 1.27 17.63
C TRP A 445 20.19 0.59 16.52
N VAL A 446 19.49 -0.10 15.61
CA VAL A 446 20.06 -0.59 14.34
C VAL A 446 19.40 0.15 13.21
N ASP A 447 20.10 1.15 12.66
CA ASP A 447 19.64 2.07 11.61
C ASP A 447 19.96 1.56 10.20
N GLU A 448 20.07 0.26 10.02
CA GLU A 448 20.40 -0.39 8.76
C GLU A 448 19.72 -1.75 8.65
N VAL A 449 19.01 -1.99 7.55
CA VAL A 449 18.41 -3.31 7.23
C VAL A 449 19.38 -4.16 6.38
N PRO A 450 19.35 -5.49 6.52
CA PRO A 450 18.63 -6.25 7.54
C PRO A 450 19.20 -6.03 8.95
N VAL A 451 18.35 -6.15 9.97
CA VAL A 451 18.71 -6.07 11.39
C VAL A 451 19.24 -7.45 11.81
N THR A 452 20.52 -7.69 11.56
CA THR A 452 21.16 -8.98 11.79
C THR A 452 21.79 -9.07 13.20
N PRO A 453 22.00 -10.29 13.73
CA PRO A 453 22.63 -10.49 15.04
C PRO A 453 23.97 -9.75 15.21
N ASP A 454 24.84 -9.76 14.18
CA ASP A 454 26.12 -9.06 14.25
C ASP A 454 25.99 -7.54 14.39
N LYS A 455 24.97 -6.93 13.76
CA LYS A 455 24.67 -5.50 13.89
C LYS A 455 24.15 -5.15 15.27
N ILE A 456 23.30 -6.02 15.85
CA ILE A 456 22.82 -5.88 17.22
C ILE A 456 23.97 -5.95 18.20
N MET A 457 24.83 -6.97 18.08
CA MET A 457 26.01 -7.14 18.94
C MET A 457 26.97 -5.95 18.86
N ARG A 458 27.17 -5.38 17.67
CA ARG A 458 27.99 -4.16 17.50
C ARG A 458 27.35 -2.93 18.16
N ALA A 459 26.03 -2.81 18.13
CA ALA A 459 25.34 -1.72 18.83
C ALA A 459 25.44 -1.88 20.35
N LEU A 460 25.33 -3.11 20.87
CA LEU A 460 25.55 -3.43 22.29
C LEU A 460 27.00 -3.15 22.71
N ASP A 461 27.98 -3.52 21.90
CA ASP A 461 29.39 -3.22 22.11
C ASP A 461 29.66 -1.69 22.17
N ASP A 462 29.03 -0.93 21.28
CA ASP A 462 29.12 0.54 21.28
C ASP A 462 28.56 1.10 22.59
N LEU A 463 27.40 0.62 23.04
CA LEU A 463 26.78 1.01 24.32
C LEU A 463 27.67 0.66 25.51
N ALA A 464 28.24 -0.56 25.55
CA ALA A 464 29.09 -1.03 26.64
C ALA A 464 30.41 -0.21 26.75
N ARG A 465 30.87 0.39 25.65
CA ARG A 465 32.03 1.30 25.59
C ARG A 465 31.68 2.76 25.89
N GLY A 466 30.44 3.06 26.28
CA GLY A 466 29.95 4.42 26.58
C GLY A 466 29.55 5.23 25.34
N GLY A 467 29.32 4.55 24.22
CA GLY A 467 28.74 5.17 23.00
C GLY A 467 27.21 5.31 23.08
N GLU A 468 26.60 5.62 21.95
CA GLU A 468 25.15 5.85 21.83
C GLU A 468 24.31 4.56 21.77
N GLY A 469 24.96 3.39 21.76
CA GLY A 469 24.26 2.12 21.53
C GLY A 469 23.64 2.04 20.13
N ARG A 470 24.41 2.41 19.12
CA ARG A 470 23.90 2.57 17.77
C ARG A 470 24.79 1.89 16.73
N PHE A 471 24.15 1.13 15.81
CA PHE A 471 24.78 0.64 14.58
C PHE A 471 24.09 1.23 13.36
N GLY A 472 24.86 1.71 12.39
CA GLY A 472 24.38 2.23 11.11
C GLY A 472 25.28 3.34 10.54
N PRO A 473 24.92 3.90 9.40
CA PRO A 473 25.70 4.95 8.75
C PRO A 473 25.87 6.17 9.66
N LYS A 474 27.12 6.61 9.84
CA LYS A 474 27.44 7.82 10.63
C LYS A 474 27.31 9.10 9.80
N ASN A 475 27.55 9.00 8.50
CA ASN A 475 27.56 10.14 7.59
C ASN A 475 26.61 9.89 6.41
N PHE A 476 25.96 10.94 5.95
CA PHE A 476 25.24 10.93 4.68
C PHE A 476 26.26 11.15 3.54
N PRO A 477 26.16 10.43 2.39
CA PRO A 477 27.11 10.60 1.30
C PRO A 477 27.07 12.03 0.75
N ASP A 478 28.24 12.54 0.39
CA ASP A 478 28.36 13.82 -0.31
C ASP A 478 27.98 13.62 -1.78
N VAL A 479 26.78 14.07 -2.13
CA VAL A 479 26.19 13.95 -3.46
C VAL A 479 25.61 15.29 -3.89
N ALA A 480 25.78 15.62 -5.16
CA ALA A 480 25.17 16.80 -5.74
C ALA A 480 23.67 16.60 -5.94
N TYR A 481 22.88 17.52 -5.44
CA TYR A 481 21.44 17.55 -5.69
C TYR A 481 21.10 18.53 -6.82
N PRO A 482 20.06 18.23 -7.63
CA PRO A 482 19.56 19.20 -8.62
C PRO A 482 18.98 20.43 -7.91
N THR A 483 18.86 21.53 -8.66
CA THR A 483 18.18 22.73 -8.17
C THR A 483 16.76 22.38 -7.75
N MET A 484 16.36 22.81 -6.56
CA MET A 484 15.05 22.53 -6.01
C MET A 484 14.00 23.54 -6.46
N ASP A 485 12.83 23.04 -6.79
CA ASP A 485 11.63 23.85 -6.97
C ASP A 485 11.05 24.22 -5.58
N LYS A 486 10.71 25.49 -5.39
CA LYS A 486 9.97 25.96 -4.22
C LYS A 486 8.49 26.08 -4.57
N VAL A 487 7.66 25.42 -3.84
CA VAL A 487 6.21 25.40 -4.05
C VAL A 487 5.53 25.87 -2.75
N ALA A 488 4.61 26.82 -2.87
CA ALA A 488 3.79 27.22 -1.74
C ALA A 488 2.90 26.03 -1.32
N PRO A 489 2.73 25.75 -0.02
CA PRO A 489 1.76 24.75 0.42
C PRO A 489 0.35 25.21 0.01
N PRO A 490 -0.57 24.27 -0.26
CA PRO A 490 -1.95 24.61 -0.50
C PRO A 490 -2.54 25.29 0.76
N ASP A 491 -3.47 26.20 0.59
CA ASP A 491 -4.18 26.79 1.69
C ASP A 491 -4.78 25.70 2.59
N ALA A 492 -4.67 25.89 3.90
CA ALA A 492 -5.08 24.91 4.89
C ALA A 492 -6.61 24.69 4.97
N ALA A 493 -7.39 25.37 4.14
CA ALA A 493 -8.83 25.21 4.06
C ALA A 493 -9.19 23.81 3.53
N PRO A 494 -10.19 23.12 4.11
CA PRO A 494 -10.73 21.89 3.55
C PRO A 494 -11.18 22.18 2.11
N THR A 495 -10.62 21.46 1.14
CA THR A 495 -11.17 21.51 -0.21
C THR A 495 -12.50 20.77 -0.18
N ALA A 496 -13.59 21.47 -0.50
CA ALA A 496 -14.82 20.79 -0.90
C ALA A 496 -14.46 19.85 -2.06
N LEU A 497 -14.73 18.57 -1.86
CA LEU A 497 -14.54 17.53 -2.87
C LEU A 497 -15.64 17.61 -3.93
#